data_06f021051423470d9557f86710cae797
#
_entry.id   06f021051423470d9557f86710cae797
#
_cell.length_a   1.000
_cell.length_b   1.000
_cell.length_c   1.000
_cell.angle_alpha   90.00
_cell.angle_beta   90.00
_cell.angle_gamma   90.00
#
_symmetry.space_group_name_H-M   'P 1'
#
loop_
_entity.id
_entity.type
_entity.pdbx_description
1 polymer ?
#
loop_
_entity_poly.entity_id
_entity_poly.type
_entity_poly.pdbx_seq_one_letter_code
_entity_poly.pdbx_strand_id
1 'polypeptide(L)'
;DVVVPVPSCSLMLKREYPELLGGEEPKTVSERTFDVCEYLMKLKREGALATDFVNKPGRVAYQIPCHLRDQNIGFKSKELMECAGAQVDVIEKCSGHDGSWSAKTEFFPLSMMIAKKAVRAIEQTPADLVASDCPLAGLQLDQAGATSHVGGKATKHPIQIVRDAYGLPS
;
A
#
# COMPACT_ATOMS: atom_id res chain seq x y z
N ASP A 1 16.44 -6.48 11.68
CA ASP A 1 15.15 -5.89 11.31
C ASP A 1 14.37 -6.85 10.40
N VAL A 2 13.07 -6.93 10.56
CA VAL A 2 12.14 -7.70 9.72
C VAL A 2 11.38 -6.71 8.84
N VAL A 3 11.49 -6.84 7.51
CA VAL A 3 10.85 -5.91 6.56
C VAL A 3 9.75 -6.64 5.81
N VAL A 4 8.53 -6.12 5.87
CA VAL A 4 7.33 -6.81 5.39
C VAL A 4 6.63 -5.95 4.34
N PRO A 5 6.38 -6.46 3.11
CA PRO A 5 5.77 -5.67 2.05
C PRO A 5 4.23 -5.69 2.07
N VAL A 6 3.61 -6.41 3.00
CA VAL A 6 2.14 -6.55 3.08
C VAL A 6 1.63 -6.01 4.42
N PRO A 7 0.78 -4.98 4.44
CA PRO A 7 0.35 -4.30 5.67
C PRO A 7 -0.34 -5.20 6.70
N SER A 8 -1.10 -6.19 6.27
CA SER A 8 -1.74 -7.15 7.20
C SER A 8 -0.72 -8.01 7.92
N CYS A 9 0.35 -8.44 7.23
CA CYS A 9 1.42 -9.24 7.83
C CYS A 9 2.29 -8.40 8.77
N SER A 10 2.62 -7.15 8.39
CA SER A 10 3.38 -6.26 9.28
C SER A 10 2.58 -5.88 10.53
N LEU A 11 1.28 -5.62 10.40
CA LEU A 11 0.39 -5.36 11.53
C LEU A 11 0.33 -6.57 12.47
N MET A 12 0.17 -7.78 11.92
CA MET A 12 0.14 -9.02 12.71
C MET A 12 1.43 -9.18 13.52
N LEU A 13 2.60 -9.02 12.90
CA LEU A 13 3.88 -9.15 13.61
C LEU A 13 4.12 -8.04 14.64
N LYS A 14 3.62 -6.83 14.38
CA LYS A 14 3.77 -5.69 15.30
C LYS A 14 2.84 -5.74 16.51
N ARG A 15 1.60 -6.24 16.34
CA ARG A 15 0.56 -6.20 17.38
C ARG A 15 0.09 -7.57 17.82
N GLU A 16 -0.48 -8.35 16.91
CA GLU A 16 -1.16 -9.59 17.26
C GLU A 16 -0.19 -10.66 17.79
N TYR A 17 0.98 -10.77 17.18
CA TYR A 17 2.00 -11.75 17.55
C TYR A 17 2.46 -11.62 19.01
N PRO A 18 2.87 -10.44 19.50
CA PRO A 18 3.22 -10.27 20.90
C PRO A 18 2.01 -10.39 21.85
N GLU A 19 0.80 -9.98 21.42
CA GLU A 19 -0.41 -10.13 22.24
C GLU A 19 -0.81 -11.59 22.44
N LEU A 20 -0.70 -12.41 21.39
CA LEU A 20 -1.08 -13.83 21.42
C LEU A 20 -0.08 -14.71 22.16
N LEU A 21 1.22 -14.47 21.98
CA LEU A 21 2.26 -15.33 22.54
C LEU A 21 2.81 -14.82 23.87
N GLY A 22 2.83 -13.52 24.09
CA GLY A 22 3.46 -12.91 25.27
C GLY A 22 4.98 -13.11 25.31
N GLY A 23 5.64 -12.50 26.30
CA GLY A 23 7.08 -12.67 26.54
C GLY A 23 7.96 -11.70 25.74
N GLU A 24 9.28 -11.81 25.96
CA GLU A 24 10.25 -10.86 25.40
C GLU A 24 10.62 -11.14 23.92
N GLU A 25 10.58 -12.41 23.50
CA GLU A 25 10.95 -12.76 22.11
C GLU A 25 9.94 -12.22 21.09
N PRO A 26 8.61 -12.42 21.23
CA PRO A 26 7.64 -11.80 20.35
C PRO A 26 7.66 -10.28 20.38
N LYS A 27 7.93 -9.68 21.54
CA LYS A 27 8.10 -8.24 21.69
C LYS A 27 9.30 -7.73 20.89
N THR A 28 10.43 -8.43 20.96
CA THR A 28 11.63 -8.11 20.16
C THR A 28 11.33 -8.17 18.65
N VAL A 29 10.56 -9.17 18.20
CA VAL A 29 10.14 -9.27 16.79
C VAL A 29 9.26 -8.06 16.41
N SER A 30 8.29 -7.72 17.26
CA SER A 30 7.42 -6.56 17.06
C SER A 30 8.20 -5.26 16.89
N GLU A 31 9.11 -4.97 17.81
CA GLU A 31 9.93 -3.75 17.82
C GLU A 31 10.88 -3.65 16.62
N ARG A 32 11.25 -4.77 16.02
CA ARG A 32 12.13 -4.85 14.84
C ARG A 32 11.40 -5.10 13.53
N THR A 33 10.07 -5.10 13.54
CA THR A 33 9.25 -5.28 12.34
C THR A 33 8.87 -3.91 11.76
N PHE A 34 9.05 -3.78 10.46
CA PHE A 34 8.74 -2.58 9.70
C PHE A 34 7.91 -2.93 8.46
N ASP A 35 6.96 -2.07 8.12
CA ASP A 35 6.45 -2.04 6.75
C ASP A 35 7.58 -1.63 5.80
N VAL A 36 7.56 -2.11 4.55
CA VAL A 36 8.66 -1.86 3.60
C VAL A 36 8.85 -0.37 3.32
N CYS A 37 7.78 0.39 3.17
CA CYS A 37 7.87 1.83 2.91
C CYS A 37 8.31 2.60 4.17
N GLU A 38 7.88 2.15 5.34
CA GLU A 38 8.36 2.66 6.63
C GLU A 38 9.88 2.45 6.77
N TYR A 39 10.36 1.26 6.43
CA TYR A 39 11.78 0.92 6.51
C TYR A 39 12.63 1.75 5.54
N LEU A 40 12.18 1.91 4.30
CA LEU A 40 12.88 2.74 3.32
C LEU A 40 12.90 4.22 3.73
N MET A 41 11.84 4.72 4.35
CA MET A 41 11.84 6.08 4.90
C MET A 41 12.74 6.22 6.15
N LYS A 42 12.93 5.15 6.93
CA LYS A 42 13.96 5.10 7.97
C LYS A 42 15.36 5.20 7.35
N LEU A 43 15.68 4.39 6.35
CA LEU A 43 16.96 4.44 5.64
C LEU A 43 17.22 5.81 5.01
N LYS A 44 16.19 6.46 4.46
CA LYS A 44 16.30 7.82 3.94
C LYS A 44 16.73 8.82 5.02
N ARG A 45 16.13 8.77 6.19
CA ARG A 45 16.49 9.66 7.33
C ARG A 45 17.92 9.41 7.81
N GLU A 46 18.40 8.18 7.71
CA GLU A 46 19.78 7.78 8.05
C GLU A 46 20.80 8.08 6.93
N GLY A 47 20.34 8.61 5.78
CA GLY A 47 21.19 8.88 4.62
C GLY A 47 21.67 7.62 3.88
N ALA A 48 21.03 6.48 4.14
CA ALA A 48 21.38 5.18 3.58
C ALA A 48 20.52 4.78 2.37
N LEU A 49 19.52 5.59 2.00
CA LEU A 49 18.73 5.39 0.78
C LEU A 49 19.27 6.31 -0.33
N ALA A 50 19.70 5.73 -1.44
CA ALA A 50 19.98 6.50 -2.65
C ALA A 50 18.70 7.20 -3.16
N THR A 51 18.81 8.45 -3.62
CA THR A 51 17.66 9.23 -4.12
C THR A 51 17.86 9.75 -5.54
N ASP A 52 18.75 9.12 -6.28
CA ASP A 52 19.13 9.42 -7.67
C ASP A 52 18.14 8.78 -8.67
N PHE A 53 16.86 9.09 -8.51
CA PHE A 53 15.80 8.60 -9.38
C PHE A 53 15.96 9.15 -10.81
N VAL A 54 15.85 8.26 -11.80
CA VAL A 54 16.02 8.60 -13.23
C VAL A 54 14.70 8.86 -13.95
N ASN A 55 13.59 8.30 -13.42
CA ASN A 55 12.25 8.48 -13.97
C ASN A 55 11.34 9.19 -12.99
N LYS A 56 10.36 9.94 -13.52
CA LYS A 56 9.31 10.56 -12.70
C LYS A 56 8.02 9.75 -12.83
N PRO A 57 7.43 9.28 -11.73
CA PRO A 57 6.24 8.44 -11.76
C PRO A 57 4.96 9.15 -12.27
N GLY A 58 4.90 10.49 -12.22
CA GLY A 58 3.70 11.25 -12.55
C GLY A 58 2.73 11.38 -11.36
N ARG A 59 1.43 11.43 -11.65
CA ARG A 59 0.37 11.52 -10.62
C ARG A 59 -0.14 10.15 -10.22
N VAL A 60 -0.30 9.93 -8.93
CA VAL A 60 -0.70 8.64 -8.35
C VAL A 60 -1.94 8.81 -7.49
N ALA A 61 -3.03 8.13 -7.83
CA ALA A 61 -4.16 7.94 -6.93
C ALA A 61 -3.82 6.78 -5.98
N TYR A 62 -3.52 7.10 -4.73
CA TYR A 62 -3.05 6.14 -3.75
C TYR A 62 -4.15 5.75 -2.77
N GLN A 63 -4.69 4.54 -2.90
CA GLN A 63 -5.62 3.97 -1.92
C GLN A 63 -4.82 3.41 -0.75
N ILE A 64 -4.99 4.03 0.43
CA ILE A 64 -4.34 3.58 1.66
C ILE A 64 -5.11 2.42 2.30
N PRO A 65 -4.49 1.23 2.51
CA PRO A 65 -5.15 0.08 3.13
C PRO A 65 -5.45 0.29 4.62
N CYS A 66 -6.52 -0.33 5.11
CA CYS A 66 -6.94 -0.24 6.51
C CYS A 66 -5.85 -0.70 7.48
N HIS A 67 -5.22 -1.86 7.22
CA HIS A 67 -4.15 -2.40 8.07
C HIS A 67 -2.89 -1.53 8.10
N LEU A 68 -2.61 -0.73 7.06
CA LEU A 68 -1.52 0.24 7.11
C LEU A 68 -1.88 1.44 7.98
N ARG A 69 -3.12 1.93 7.85
CA ARG A 69 -3.62 3.03 8.68
C ARG A 69 -3.63 2.66 10.16
N ASP A 70 -4.03 1.43 10.47
CA ASP A 70 -4.11 0.93 11.84
C ASP A 70 -2.73 0.81 12.53
N GLN A 71 -1.65 0.66 11.77
CA GLN A 71 -0.28 0.70 12.30
C GLN A 71 0.13 2.07 12.86
N ASN A 72 -0.57 3.15 12.47
CA ASN A 72 -0.30 4.52 12.92
C ASN A 72 1.15 4.99 12.65
N ILE A 73 1.74 4.55 11.55
CA ILE A 73 3.11 4.90 11.13
C ILE A 73 3.18 6.16 10.26
N GLY A 74 2.04 6.79 9.99
CA GLY A 74 1.90 7.92 9.06
C GLY A 74 1.87 7.47 7.59
N PHE A 75 1.94 8.43 6.67
CA PHE A 75 1.81 8.19 5.22
C PHE A 75 3.16 7.82 4.57
N LYS A 76 3.86 6.80 5.07
CA LYS A 76 5.22 6.44 4.63
C LYS A 76 5.30 6.08 3.16
N SER A 77 4.30 5.40 2.63
CA SER A 77 4.22 5.05 1.20
C SER A 77 4.06 6.30 0.33
N LYS A 78 3.22 7.26 0.76
CA LYS A 78 3.08 8.57 0.11
C LYS A 78 4.41 9.32 0.12
N GLU A 79 5.02 9.48 1.31
CA GLU A 79 6.30 10.17 1.49
C GLU A 79 7.40 9.57 0.60
N LEU A 80 7.43 8.24 0.47
CA LEU A 80 8.40 7.52 -0.37
C LEU A 80 8.16 7.77 -1.87
N MET A 81 6.91 7.69 -2.33
CA MET A 81 6.57 7.98 -3.73
C MET A 81 6.85 9.45 -4.08
N GLU A 82 6.55 10.38 -3.18
CA GLU A 82 6.86 11.82 -3.34
C GLU A 82 8.36 12.06 -3.38
N CYS A 83 9.15 11.33 -2.58
CA CYS A 83 10.61 11.35 -2.67
C CYS A 83 11.12 10.95 -4.06
N ALA A 84 10.43 10.01 -4.72
CA ALA A 84 10.72 9.59 -6.09
C ALA A 84 10.14 10.55 -7.16
N GLY A 85 9.54 11.67 -6.75
CA GLY A 85 9.02 12.71 -7.65
C GLY A 85 7.58 12.51 -8.11
N ALA A 86 6.82 11.63 -7.49
CA ALA A 86 5.38 11.49 -7.73
C ALA A 86 4.57 12.64 -7.10
N GLN A 87 3.41 12.94 -7.69
CA GLN A 87 2.34 13.70 -7.05
C GLN A 87 1.29 12.73 -6.54
N VAL A 88 1.07 12.67 -5.22
CA VAL A 88 0.26 11.60 -4.62
C VAL A 88 -1.01 12.16 -3.98
N ASP A 89 -2.14 11.76 -4.54
CA ASP A 89 -3.47 12.03 -4.00
C ASP A 89 -3.96 10.81 -3.19
N VAL A 90 -4.21 10.99 -1.90
CA VAL A 90 -4.59 9.89 -0.98
C VAL A 90 -6.09 9.63 -1.04
N ILE A 91 -6.46 8.38 -1.26
CA ILE A 91 -7.84 7.88 -1.28
C ILE A 91 -8.11 7.07 -0.01
N GLU A 92 -8.80 7.70 0.94
CA GLU A 92 -9.17 7.09 2.24
C GLU A 92 -10.54 6.39 2.16
N LYS A 93 -10.72 5.52 1.19
CA LYS A 93 -11.94 4.73 1.00
C LYS A 93 -11.62 3.24 1.05
N CYS A 94 -12.56 2.45 1.57
CA CYS A 94 -12.43 1.01 1.61
C CYS A 94 -12.39 0.42 0.20
N SER A 95 -11.44 -0.47 -0.06
CA SER A 95 -11.34 -1.21 -1.33
C SER A 95 -12.42 -2.29 -1.49
N GLY A 96 -13.19 -2.59 -0.43
CA GLY A 96 -14.14 -3.69 -0.41
C GLY A 96 -13.51 -5.04 -0.08
N HIS A 97 -12.19 -5.14 -0.10
CA HIS A 97 -11.50 -6.36 0.32
C HIS A 97 -11.45 -6.47 1.85
N ASP A 98 -11.82 -7.63 2.36
CA ASP A 98 -11.78 -7.94 3.79
C ASP A 98 -11.53 -9.45 4.01
N GLY A 99 -10.27 -9.82 4.18
CA GLY A 99 -9.82 -11.19 4.37
C GLY A 99 -10.42 -12.17 3.35
N SER A 100 -10.84 -13.35 3.83
CA SER A 100 -11.47 -14.36 2.97
C SER A 100 -12.95 -14.09 2.67
N TRP A 101 -13.59 -13.17 3.42
CA TRP A 101 -15.00 -12.87 3.28
C TRP A 101 -15.34 -12.33 1.89
N SER A 102 -14.63 -11.33 1.44
CA SER A 102 -14.85 -10.65 0.15
C SER A 102 -14.66 -11.55 -1.07
N ALA A 103 -13.90 -12.65 -0.92
CA ALA A 103 -13.63 -13.60 -1.99
C ALA A 103 -14.71 -14.72 -2.10
N LYS A 104 -15.61 -14.84 -1.10
CA LYS A 104 -16.70 -15.82 -1.13
C LYS A 104 -17.77 -15.40 -2.11
N THR A 105 -18.27 -16.34 -2.90
CA THR A 105 -19.26 -16.11 -3.97
C THR A 105 -20.48 -15.33 -3.47
N GLU A 106 -21.00 -15.70 -2.31
CA GLU A 106 -22.21 -15.09 -1.72
C GLU A 106 -22.00 -13.62 -1.28
N PHE A 107 -20.77 -13.22 -0.94
CA PHE A 107 -20.45 -11.89 -0.47
C PHE A 107 -19.73 -11.00 -1.50
N PHE A 108 -19.24 -11.61 -2.58
CA PHE A 108 -18.53 -10.88 -3.62
C PHE A 108 -19.31 -9.68 -4.20
N PRO A 109 -20.63 -9.80 -4.52
CA PRO A 109 -21.39 -8.64 -5.00
C PRO A 109 -21.44 -7.49 -4.00
N LEU A 110 -21.52 -7.80 -2.69
CA LEU A 110 -21.52 -6.79 -1.62
C LEU A 110 -20.13 -6.14 -1.50
N SER A 111 -19.06 -6.93 -1.56
CA SER A 111 -17.69 -6.40 -1.53
C SER A 111 -17.41 -5.45 -2.70
N MET A 112 -17.88 -5.79 -3.90
CA MET A 112 -17.78 -4.94 -5.09
C MET A 112 -18.62 -3.66 -4.95
N MET A 113 -19.78 -3.72 -4.29
CA MET A 113 -20.59 -2.54 -4.00
C MET A 113 -19.87 -1.58 -3.02
N ILE A 114 -19.17 -2.12 -2.02
CA ILE A 114 -18.35 -1.32 -1.09
C ILE A 114 -17.20 -0.66 -1.84
N ALA A 115 -16.52 -1.39 -2.72
CA ALA A 115 -15.40 -0.90 -3.54
C ALA A 115 -15.76 0.33 -4.39
N LYS A 116 -17.02 0.45 -4.85
CA LYS A 116 -17.47 1.55 -5.72
C LYS A 116 -17.17 2.95 -5.16
N LYS A 117 -17.10 3.11 -3.84
CA LYS A 117 -16.75 4.41 -3.23
C LYS A 117 -15.28 4.77 -3.48
N ALA A 118 -14.39 3.79 -3.38
CA ALA A 118 -12.98 3.98 -3.69
C ALA A 118 -12.78 4.20 -5.19
N VAL A 119 -13.42 3.37 -6.02
CA VAL A 119 -13.37 3.49 -7.49
C VAL A 119 -13.78 4.90 -7.94
N ARG A 120 -14.93 5.42 -7.49
CA ARG A 120 -15.38 6.77 -7.84
C ARG A 120 -14.40 7.86 -7.41
N ALA A 121 -13.82 7.73 -6.21
CA ALA A 121 -12.82 8.69 -5.74
C ALA A 121 -11.54 8.64 -6.59
N ILE A 122 -11.11 7.46 -7.00
CA ILE A 122 -9.96 7.26 -7.90
C ILE A 122 -10.26 7.84 -9.29
N GLU A 123 -11.44 7.57 -9.86
CA GLU A 123 -11.86 8.10 -11.18
C GLU A 123 -11.94 9.63 -11.22
N GLN A 124 -12.27 10.27 -10.09
CA GLN A 124 -12.34 11.72 -9.95
C GLN A 124 -10.96 12.36 -9.74
N THR A 125 -9.93 11.55 -9.49
CA THR A 125 -8.56 12.00 -9.26
C THR A 125 -7.80 11.98 -10.58
N PRO A 126 -7.22 13.11 -11.04
CA PRO A 126 -6.40 13.12 -12.25
C PRO A 126 -5.09 12.37 -11.94
N ALA A 127 -5.01 11.11 -12.35
CA ALA A 127 -3.87 10.23 -12.06
C ALA A 127 -3.39 9.49 -13.33
N ASP A 128 -2.10 9.17 -13.35
CA ASP A 128 -1.46 8.35 -14.37
C ASP A 128 -1.38 6.88 -13.93
N LEU A 129 -1.41 6.65 -12.60
CA LEU A 129 -1.27 5.36 -11.94
C LEU A 129 -2.22 5.27 -10.73
N VAL A 130 -2.61 4.04 -10.41
CA VAL A 130 -3.28 3.70 -9.14
C VAL A 130 -2.31 2.90 -8.28
N ALA A 131 -2.29 3.16 -6.97
CA ALA A 131 -1.44 2.45 -6.02
C ALA A 131 -2.20 1.99 -4.78
N SER A 132 -1.77 0.86 -4.21
CA SER A 132 -2.14 0.39 -2.87
C SER A 132 -1.04 -0.52 -2.33
N ASP A 133 -0.73 -0.43 -1.02
CA ASP A 133 0.26 -1.31 -0.37
C ASP A 133 -0.26 -2.74 -0.18
N CYS A 134 -1.57 -2.93 -0.20
CA CYS A 134 -2.17 -4.25 -0.09
C CYS A 134 -2.44 -4.84 -1.47
N PRO A 135 -1.74 -5.91 -1.87
CA PRO A 135 -1.94 -6.53 -3.20
C PRO A 135 -3.38 -7.00 -3.43
N LEU A 136 -4.05 -7.49 -2.38
CA LEU A 136 -5.44 -7.96 -2.48
C LEU A 136 -6.42 -6.79 -2.59
N ALA A 137 -6.16 -5.67 -1.92
CA ALA A 137 -6.93 -4.45 -2.12
C ALA A 137 -6.74 -3.89 -3.54
N GLY A 138 -5.51 -3.92 -4.06
CA GLY A 138 -5.21 -3.56 -5.45
C GLY A 138 -5.97 -4.41 -6.45
N LEU A 139 -5.92 -5.73 -6.30
CA LEU A 139 -6.67 -6.68 -7.14
C LEU A 139 -8.19 -6.41 -7.11
N GLN A 140 -8.74 -6.16 -5.93
CA GLN A 140 -10.16 -5.82 -5.76
C GLN A 140 -10.53 -4.53 -6.48
N LEU A 141 -9.68 -3.51 -6.39
CA LEU A 141 -9.86 -2.23 -7.10
C LEU A 141 -9.80 -2.41 -8.62
N ASP A 142 -8.86 -3.22 -9.12
CA ASP A 142 -8.74 -3.53 -10.54
C ASP A 142 -10.00 -4.24 -11.06
N GLN A 143 -10.48 -5.25 -10.32
CA GLN A 143 -11.73 -5.95 -10.64
C GLN A 143 -12.96 -5.03 -10.61
N ALA A 144 -12.96 -4.04 -9.73
CA ALA A 144 -14.02 -3.04 -9.63
C ALA A 144 -13.93 -1.91 -10.69
N GLY A 145 -12.90 -1.93 -11.55
CA GLY A 145 -12.73 -0.99 -12.66
C GLY A 145 -11.97 0.30 -12.31
N ALA A 146 -11.34 0.38 -11.14
CA ALA A 146 -10.64 1.59 -10.68
C ALA A 146 -9.51 2.06 -11.61
N THR A 147 -8.95 1.17 -12.41
CA THR A 147 -7.84 1.46 -13.33
C THR A 147 -8.28 1.77 -14.77
N SER A 148 -9.56 1.74 -15.07
CA SER A 148 -10.08 1.95 -16.42
C SER A 148 -9.66 3.31 -17.01
N HIS A 149 -9.68 4.37 -16.21
CA HIS A 149 -9.31 5.73 -16.62
C HIS A 149 -7.80 5.96 -16.79
N VAL A 150 -6.95 5.07 -16.23
CA VAL A 150 -5.49 5.09 -16.41
C VAL A 150 -5.03 4.07 -17.47
N GLY A 151 -5.90 3.74 -18.42
CA GLY A 151 -5.60 2.81 -19.51
C GLY A 151 -5.54 1.34 -19.12
N GLY A 152 -6.22 0.96 -18.03
CA GLY A 152 -6.28 -0.43 -17.55
C GLY A 152 -4.98 -0.96 -16.94
N LYS A 153 -4.03 -0.08 -16.63
CA LYS A 153 -2.80 -0.50 -15.94
C LYS A 153 -3.15 -0.99 -14.54
N ALA A 154 -2.69 -2.19 -14.20
CA ALA A 154 -2.94 -2.77 -12.87
C ALA A 154 -2.46 -1.87 -11.74
N THR A 155 -3.19 -1.88 -10.63
CA THR A 155 -2.80 -1.19 -9.39
C THR A 155 -1.41 -1.65 -8.94
N LYS A 156 -0.51 -0.70 -8.69
CA LYS A 156 0.88 -0.98 -8.27
C LYS A 156 1.02 -0.87 -6.76
N HIS A 157 1.90 -1.71 -6.21
CA HIS A 157 2.42 -1.46 -4.88
C HIS A 157 3.36 -0.22 -4.91
N PRO A 158 3.37 0.66 -3.89
CA PRO A 158 4.26 1.85 -3.88
C PRO A 158 5.73 1.52 -4.17
N ILE A 159 6.25 0.40 -3.67
CA ILE A 159 7.64 -0.02 -3.94
C ILE A 159 7.90 -0.31 -5.43
N GLN A 160 6.89 -0.76 -6.19
CA GLN A 160 7.04 -0.98 -7.63
C GLN A 160 7.15 0.36 -8.37
N ILE A 161 6.41 1.39 -7.92
CA ILE A 161 6.51 2.75 -8.47
C ILE A 161 7.91 3.33 -8.21
N VAL A 162 8.44 3.12 -7.00
CA VAL A 162 9.79 3.57 -6.63
C VAL A 162 10.86 2.79 -7.40
N ARG A 163 10.72 1.47 -7.57
CA ARG A 163 11.60 0.66 -8.44
C ARG A 163 11.64 1.22 -9.87
N ASP A 164 10.47 1.53 -10.43
CA ASP A 164 10.35 2.08 -11.77
C ASP A 164 10.98 3.48 -11.87
N ALA A 165 10.92 4.27 -10.78
CA ALA A 165 11.59 5.57 -10.70
C ALA A 165 13.11 5.44 -10.71
N TYR A 166 13.67 4.39 -10.13
CA TYR A 166 15.10 4.06 -10.27
C TYR A 166 15.49 3.57 -11.67
N GLY A 167 14.54 3.26 -12.56
CA GLY A 167 14.81 2.67 -13.86
C GLY A 167 15.20 1.19 -13.81
N LEU A 168 14.91 0.51 -12.70
CA LEU A 168 15.19 -0.91 -12.54
C LEU A 168 14.19 -1.77 -13.34
N PRO A 169 14.63 -2.90 -13.94
CA PRO A 169 13.75 -3.77 -14.70
C PRO A 169 12.66 -4.41 -13.81
N SER A 170 11.52 -4.71 -14.44
CA SER A 170 10.36 -5.37 -13.80
C SER A 170 10.52 -6.87 -13.70
#